data_386bef68baaceec221ff506037aecf00
#
_entry.id   386bef68baaceec221ff506037aecf00
#
_cell.length_a   1.000
_cell.length_b   1.000
_cell.length_c   1.000
_cell.angle_alpha   90.00
_cell.angle_beta   90.00
_cell.angle_gamma   90.00
#
_symmetry.space_group_name_H-M   'P 1'
#
loop_
_entity.id
_entity.type
_entity.pdbx_description
1 polymer ?
#
loop_
_entity_poly.entity_id
_entity_poly.type
_entity_poly.pdbx_seq_one_letter_code
_entity_poly.pdbx_strand_id
1 'polypeptide(L)'
;MAAPAVEATAATALRSVILRARTAAERVGRDPERVRVVAVSKTKPVSLIRQIYDAGHRCFGENYVQEFIDKAPQLPEDIEWHFVGHLQSNKAKTLLAGVPNLAMVHGVDGEKVFCELVPATTLVANHLDRAVSSLGRHPLKVLVQVNTSGEALANSLFLKIDAAKSGVEPSSVVELARHVNMHCPNLVFSGLMTIGMPDYTSTPENFRTLTNCRAEVCKALGMSEYQFELSMGMSGDFEQAIEMGSTNVRVGSTIFGPRDYPKKST
;
A
#
# COMPACT_ATOMS: atom_id res chain seq x y z
N MET A 1 13.10 -32.18 7.37
CA MET A 1 14.17 -31.40 6.76
C MET A 1 13.88 -31.18 5.26
N ALA A 2 13.10 -30.15 4.93
CA ALA A 2 12.77 -29.78 3.52
C ALA A 2 12.90 -28.25 3.30
N ALA A 3 13.72 -27.57 4.09
CA ALA A 3 13.84 -26.11 4.05
C ALA A 3 14.76 -25.53 2.96
N PRO A 4 15.91 -26.10 2.55
CA PRO A 4 16.90 -25.33 1.79
C PRO A 4 16.52 -24.99 0.33
N ALA A 5 15.64 -25.74 -0.31
CA ALA A 5 15.30 -25.54 -1.73
C ALA A 5 14.27 -24.38 -1.96
N VAL A 6 13.36 -24.19 -1.01
CA VAL A 6 12.38 -23.07 -1.06
C VAL A 6 13.05 -21.74 -0.73
N GLU A 7 14.05 -21.79 0.11
CA GLU A 7 14.83 -20.63 0.61
C GLU A 7 15.68 -19.97 -0.48
N ALA A 8 16.39 -20.77 -1.27
CA ALA A 8 17.15 -20.29 -2.43
C ALA A 8 16.25 -19.67 -3.51
N THR A 9 14.99 -20.12 -3.58
CA THR A 9 14.02 -19.64 -4.59
C THR A 9 13.47 -18.25 -4.28
N ALA A 10 13.14 -17.91 -3.03
CA ALA A 10 12.54 -16.60 -2.69
C ALA A 10 13.55 -15.44 -2.88
N ALA A 11 14.81 -15.62 -2.42
CA ALA A 11 15.85 -14.61 -2.63
C ALA A 11 16.18 -14.43 -4.12
N THR A 12 16.19 -15.51 -4.90
CA THR A 12 16.41 -15.45 -6.35
C THR A 12 15.22 -14.77 -7.05
N ALA A 13 13.99 -15.07 -6.62
CA ALA A 13 12.78 -14.43 -7.13
C ALA A 13 12.77 -12.93 -6.82
N LEU A 14 13.17 -12.52 -5.61
CA LEU A 14 13.32 -11.11 -5.26
C LEU A 14 14.33 -10.40 -6.18
N ARG A 15 15.52 -10.97 -6.38
CA ARG A 15 16.53 -10.38 -7.28
C ARG A 15 16.00 -10.23 -8.71
N SER A 16 15.26 -11.22 -9.21
CA SER A 16 14.61 -11.15 -10.52
C SER A 16 13.58 -10.01 -10.58
N VAL A 17 12.75 -9.85 -9.54
CA VAL A 17 11.77 -8.77 -9.45
C VAL A 17 12.47 -7.40 -9.44
N ILE A 18 13.51 -7.23 -8.64
CA ILE A 18 14.28 -5.98 -8.57
C ILE A 18 14.91 -5.66 -9.93
N LEU A 19 15.52 -6.63 -10.60
CA LEU A 19 16.10 -6.44 -11.92
C LEU A 19 15.04 -6.02 -12.95
N ARG A 20 13.90 -6.70 -12.99
CA ARG A 20 12.78 -6.37 -13.88
C ARG A 20 12.23 -4.97 -13.60
N ALA A 21 12.11 -4.59 -12.33
CA ALA A 21 11.66 -3.25 -11.94
C ALA A 21 12.64 -2.16 -12.42
N ARG A 22 13.95 -2.38 -12.28
CA ARG A 22 14.99 -1.48 -12.80
C ARG A 22 14.88 -1.35 -14.32
N THR A 23 14.85 -2.47 -15.03
CA THR A 23 14.74 -2.49 -16.50
C THR A 23 13.48 -1.77 -16.99
N ALA A 24 12.34 -1.95 -16.30
CA ALA A 24 11.11 -1.24 -16.66
C ALA A 24 11.23 0.29 -16.47
N ALA A 25 11.89 0.74 -15.41
CA ALA A 25 12.15 2.16 -15.19
C ALA A 25 13.11 2.74 -16.26
N GLU A 26 14.22 2.06 -16.54
CA GLU A 26 15.21 2.44 -17.54
C GLU A 26 14.61 2.52 -18.94
N ARG A 27 13.71 1.62 -19.30
CA ARG A 27 13.01 1.57 -20.61
C ARG A 27 12.25 2.85 -20.93
N VAL A 28 11.78 3.56 -19.91
CA VAL A 28 11.03 4.82 -20.04
C VAL A 28 11.84 6.04 -19.54
N GLY A 29 13.15 5.90 -19.37
CA GLY A 29 14.04 6.99 -18.99
C GLY A 29 13.87 7.48 -17.55
N ARG A 30 13.30 6.64 -16.64
CA ARG A 30 13.14 6.98 -15.23
C ARG A 30 14.31 6.43 -14.42
N ASP A 31 14.66 7.15 -13.35
CA ASP A 31 15.65 6.69 -12.38
C ASP A 31 15.14 5.44 -11.64
N PRO A 32 15.81 4.27 -11.76
CA PRO A 32 15.40 3.05 -11.08
C PRO A 32 15.43 3.14 -9.56
N GLU A 33 16.28 3.97 -8.98
CA GLU A 33 16.40 4.13 -7.52
C GLU A 33 15.14 4.81 -6.92
N ARG A 34 14.31 5.40 -7.76
CA ARG A 34 13.03 5.97 -7.37
C ARG A 34 11.88 4.96 -7.36
N VAL A 35 12.14 3.72 -7.71
CA VAL A 35 11.15 2.65 -7.70
C VAL A 35 11.41 1.73 -6.51
N ARG A 36 10.53 1.80 -5.53
CA ARG A 36 10.56 0.94 -4.34
C ARG A 36 9.78 -0.34 -4.62
N VAL A 37 10.44 -1.49 -4.41
CA VAL A 37 9.78 -2.80 -4.41
C VAL A 37 9.35 -3.10 -2.98
N VAL A 38 8.04 -3.09 -2.70
CA VAL A 38 7.48 -3.51 -1.42
C VAL A 38 7.22 -5.02 -1.49
N ALA A 39 8.01 -5.81 -0.75
CA ALA A 39 7.87 -7.25 -0.67
C ALA A 39 6.68 -7.61 0.24
N VAL A 40 5.53 -7.97 -0.34
CA VAL A 40 4.28 -8.20 0.42
C VAL A 40 4.27 -9.60 1.00
N SER A 41 4.44 -9.69 2.32
CA SER A 41 4.69 -10.92 3.09
C SER A 41 3.46 -11.48 3.82
N LYS A 42 2.26 -10.99 3.51
CA LYS A 42 1.02 -11.51 4.10
C LYS A 42 0.90 -13.03 3.94
N THR A 43 0.42 -13.70 4.97
CA THR A 43 0.26 -15.16 5.06
C THR A 43 1.58 -15.96 4.98
N LYS A 44 2.73 -15.30 5.09
CA LYS A 44 4.03 -15.97 5.02
C LYS A 44 4.69 -16.04 6.40
N PRO A 45 5.43 -17.12 6.71
CA PRO A 45 6.10 -17.27 8.00
C PRO A 45 7.25 -16.28 8.16
N VAL A 46 7.55 -15.95 9.42
CA VAL A 46 8.65 -15.04 9.81
C VAL A 46 10.01 -15.49 9.24
N SER A 47 10.25 -16.82 9.19
CA SER A 47 11.47 -17.39 8.62
C SER A 47 11.71 -16.99 7.16
N LEU A 48 10.65 -16.96 6.36
CA LEU A 48 10.75 -16.57 4.94
C LEU A 48 10.99 -15.07 4.77
N ILE A 49 10.40 -14.23 5.65
CA ILE A 49 10.67 -12.78 5.67
C ILE A 49 12.14 -12.55 6.06
N ARG A 50 12.64 -13.29 7.06
CA ARG A 50 14.02 -13.20 7.50
C ARG A 50 15.02 -13.52 6.39
N GLN A 51 14.76 -14.52 5.56
CA GLN A 51 15.60 -14.86 4.42
C GLN A 51 15.69 -13.74 3.38
N ILE A 52 14.56 -13.09 3.08
CA ILE A 52 14.51 -11.94 2.17
C ILE A 52 15.27 -10.75 2.78
N TYR A 53 15.15 -10.55 4.09
CA TYR A 53 15.94 -9.55 4.82
C TYR A 53 17.44 -9.85 4.77
N ASP A 54 17.85 -11.08 5.02
CA ASP A 54 19.26 -11.51 4.99
C ASP A 54 19.86 -11.43 3.55
N ALA A 55 19.01 -11.51 2.52
CA ALA A 55 19.37 -11.23 1.14
C ALA A 55 19.57 -9.71 0.84
N GLY A 56 19.41 -8.84 1.84
CA GLY A 56 19.65 -7.40 1.76
C GLY A 56 18.42 -6.54 1.57
N HIS A 57 17.22 -7.11 1.46
CA HIS A 57 16.00 -6.33 1.29
C HIS A 57 15.49 -5.75 2.62
N ARG A 58 14.93 -4.54 2.57
CA ARG A 58 14.50 -3.84 3.79
C ARG A 58 13.04 -3.39 3.76
N CYS A 59 12.40 -3.31 2.59
CA CYS A 59 11.05 -2.78 2.43
C CYS A 59 10.01 -3.89 2.30
N PHE A 60 9.21 -4.09 3.34
CA PHE A 60 8.21 -5.15 3.40
C PHE A 60 6.79 -4.59 3.58
N GLY A 61 5.80 -5.36 3.13
CA GLY A 61 4.40 -4.96 3.22
C GLY A 61 3.51 -6.03 3.85
N GLU A 62 2.60 -5.58 4.73
CA GLU A 62 1.59 -6.41 5.38
C GLU A 62 0.17 -5.90 5.14
N ASN A 63 -0.80 -6.81 5.19
CA ASN A 63 -2.20 -6.49 4.91
C ASN A 63 -3.11 -6.62 6.13
N TYR A 64 -2.75 -7.42 7.13
CA TYR A 64 -3.62 -7.78 8.24
C TYR A 64 -3.01 -7.32 9.55
N VAL A 65 -3.71 -6.46 10.29
CA VAL A 65 -3.19 -5.82 11.50
C VAL A 65 -2.72 -6.84 12.52
N GLN A 66 -3.52 -7.88 12.81
CA GLN A 66 -3.15 -8.88 13.81
C GLN A 66 -1.90 -9.66 13.39
N GLU A 67 -1.89 -10.20 12.18
CA GLU A 67 -0.72 -10.90 11.63
C GLU A 67 0.54 -10.04 11.67
N PHE A 68 0.41 -8.76 11.40
CA PHE A 68 1.52 -7.82 11.38
C PHE A 68 2.12 -7.58 12.76
N ILE A 69 1.27 -7.30 13.77
CA ILE A 69 1.76 -7.05 15.14
C ILE A 69 2.36 -8.32 15.77
N ASP A 70 1.94 -9.50 15.32
CA ASP A 70 2.51 -10.77 15.78
C ASP A 70 3.87 -11.06 15.14
N LYS A 71 4.11 -10.60 13.90
CA LYS A 71 5.35 -10.83 13.15
C LYS A 71 6.45 -9.80 13.41
N ALA A 72 6.08 -8.52 13.43
CA ALA A 72 7.06 -7.42 13.45
C ALA A 72 8.07 -7.51 14.61
N PRO A 73 7.66 -7.86 15.85
CA PRO A 73 8.60 -7.98 16.98
C PRO A 73 9.61 -9.12 16.85
N GLN A 74 9.40 -10.07 15.93
CA GLN A 74 10.27 -11.22 15.69
C GLN A 74 11.34 -10.95 14.61
N LEU A 75 11.31 -9.77 14.03
CA LEU A 75 12.12 -9.37 12.87
C LEU A 75 12.97 -8.13 13.20
N PRO A 76 14.03 -7.86 12.43
CA PRO A 76 14.91 -6.73 12.69
C PRO A 76 14.21 -5.36 12.65
N GLU A 77 14.65 -4.45 13.53
CA GLU A 77 14.07 -3.13 13.70
C GLU A 77 14.34 -2.18 12.53
N ASP A 78 15.37 -2.46 11.72
CA ASP A 78 15.71 -1.67 10.53
C ASP A 78 14.90 -2.04 9.28
N ILE A 79 13.90 -2.91 9.42
CA ILE A 79 12.91 -3.14 8.37
C ILE A 79 12.04 -1.89 8.19
N GLU A 80 11.93 -1.42 6.95
CA GLU A 80 10.98 -0.39 6.54
C GLU A 80 9.63 -1.05 6.25
N TRP A 81 8.73 -1.00 7.24
CA TRP A 81 7.43 -1.63 7.15
C TRP A 81 6.37 -0.75 6.47
N HIS A 82 5.64 -1.31 5.54
CA HIS A 82 4.48 -0.69 4.90
C HIS A 82 3.20 -1.46 5.22
N PHE A 83 2.16 -0.77 5.68
CA PHE A 83 0.83 -1.36 5.75
C PHE A 83 0.09 -1.11 4.44
N VAL A 84 -0.21 -2.17 3.69
CA VAL A 84 -0.79 -2.09 2.35
C VAL A 84 -2.20 -2.70 2.26
N GLY A 85 -2.78 -3.04 3.41
CA GLY A 85 -4.15 -3.54 3.53
C GLY A 85 -5.17 -2.44 3.79
N HIS A 86 -6.45 -2.83 3.85
CA HIS A 86 -7.51 -1.95 4.33
C HIS A 86 -7.40 -1.79 5.85
N LEU A 87 -7.21 -0.57 6.32
CA LEU A 87 -7.11 -0.25 7.74
C LEU A 87 -8.46 0.20 8.30
N GLN A 88 -8.99 -0.57 9.23
CA GLN A 88 -10.14 -0.13 10.00
C GLN A 88 -9.72 0.97 11.00
N SER A 89 -10.51 2.03 11.13
CA SER A 89 -10.21 3.19 11.98
C SER A 89 -9.93 2.82 13.44
N ASN A 90 -10.69 1.86 14.01
CA ASN A 90 -10.50 1.36 15.37
C ASN A 90 -9.22 0.55 15.58
N LYS A 91 -8.52 0.15 14.51
CA LYS A 91 -7.25 -0.61 14.58
C LYS A 91 -6.00 0.28 14.42
N ALA A 92 -6.17 1.55 14.09
CA ALA A 92 -5.05 2.47 13.85
C ALA A 92 -4.08 2.53 15.04
N LYS A 93 -4.58 2.75 16.25
CA LYS A 93 -3.73 2.81 17.46
C LYS A 93 -3.06 1.48 17.76
N THR A 94 -3.76 0.35 17.60
CA THR A 94 -3.23 -1.00 17.82
C THR A 94 -2.08 -1.29 16.85
N LEU A 95 -2.26 -0.97 15.57
CA LEU A 95 -1.22 -1.12 14.54
C LEU A 95 0.03 -0.30 14.90
N LEU A 96 -0.14 0.99 15.22
CA LEU A 96 0.98 1.89 15.50
C LEU A 96 1.73 1.53 16.79
N ALA A 97 1.02 1.04 17.80
CA ALA A 97 1.64 0.59 19.05
C ALA A 97 2.41 -0.74 18.87
N GLY A 98 1.88 -1.66 18.03
CA GLY A 98 2.48 -2.97 17.80
C GLY A 98 3.63 -2.99 16.78
N VAL A 99 3.75 -1.93 15.94
CA VAL A 99 4.78 -1.84 14.89
C VAL A 99 5.50 -0.48 14.98
N PRO A 100 6.50 -0.35 15.87
CA PRO A 100 7.22 0.93 16.07
C PRO A 100 7.94 1.45 14.81
N ASN A 101 8.42 0.56 13.96
CA ASN A 101 9.14 0.86 12.71
C ASN A 101 8.22 0.85 11.47
N LEU A 102 6.90 1.06 11.66
CA LEU A 102 5.99 1.28 10.53
C LEU A 102 6.33 2.62 9.86
N ALA A 103 6.76 2.55 8.60
CA ALA A 103 7.20 3.70 7.83
C ALA A 103 6.06 4.35 7.02
N MET A 104 5.10 3.55 6.53
CA MET A 104 4.05 4.06 5.65
C MET A 104 2.74 3.26 5.73
N VAL A 105 1.61 3.95 5.61
CA VAL A 105 0.29 3.36 5.39
C VAL A 105 -0.21 3.74 4.00
N HIS A 106 -0.51 2.73 3.15
CA HIS A 106 -0.89 2.95 1.75
C HIS A 106 -2.39 3.09 1.52
N GLY A 107 -3.21 2.74 2.48
CA GLY A 107 -4.67 2.69 2.31
C GLY A 107 -5.39 3.65 3.25
N VAL A 108 -5.15 4.97 3.10
CA VAL A 108 -5.99 5.97 3.75
C VAL A 108 -7.12 6.31 2.80
N ASP A 109 -8.33 5.91 3.17
CA ASP A 109 -9.55 6.24 2.45
C ASP A 109 -10.55 6.93 3.38
N GLY A 110 -11.57 7.53 2.80
CA GLY A 110 -12.77 7.94 3.52
C GLY A 110 -13.68 6.72 3.63
N GLU A 111 -14.03 6.27 4.83
CA GLU A 111 -15.21 5.41 4.95
C GLU A 111 -16.37 6.09 4.19
N LYS A 112 -17.15 5.31 3.42
CA LYS A 112 -18.21 5.65 2.45
C LYS A 112 -19.14 6.83 2.81
N VAL A 113 -18.58 8.00 3.12
CA VAL A 113 -19.40 9.13 3.55
C VAL A 113 -18.89 10.43 2.94
N PHE A 114 -19.17 10.59 1.66
CA PHE A 114 -19.47 11.91 1.12
C PHE A 114 -20.99 12.13 1.14
N CYS A 115 -21.56 12.12 2.34
CA CYS A 115 -22.82 12.75 2.61
C CYS A 115 -22.50 13.95 3.52
N GLU A 116 -23.02 15.13 3.23
CA GLU A 116 -22.82 16.39 3.97
C GLU A 116 -23.11 16.32 5.49
N LEU A 117 -23.49 15.15 6.00
CA LEU A 117 -24.00 14.90 7.35
C LEU A 117 -23.06 14.08 8.25
N VAL A 118 -21.90 13.60 7.76
CA VAL A 118 -20.99 12.83 8.62
C VAL A 118 -19.78 13.65 9.01
N PRO A 119 -19.52 13.82 10.31
CA PRO A 119 -18.40 14.62 10.78
C PRO A 119 -17.08 14.04 10.28
N ALA A 120 -16.15 14.91 9.87
CA ALA A 120 -14.79 14.60 9.44
C ALA A 120 -13.97 13.74 10.45
N THR A 121 -14.57 13.41 11.60
CA THR A 121 -13.97 12.64 12.69
C THR A 121 -13.83 11.15 12.41
N THR A 122 -14.48 10.61 11.38
CA THR A 122 -14.51 9.16 11.06
C THR A 122 -13.48 8.73 10.02
N LEU A 123 -12.72 9.64 9.44
CA LEU A 123 -11.69 9.31 8.47
C LEU A 123 -10.53 8.54 9.13
N VAL A 124 -10.05 7.49 8.47
CA VAL A 124 -8.86 6.71 8.91
C VAL A 124 -7.66 7.63 9.16
N ALA A 125 -7.50 8.69 8.36
CA ALA A 125 -6.47 9.72 8.54
C ALA A 125 -6.50 10.34 9.94
N ASN A 126 -7.68 10.77 10.42
CA ASN A 126 -7.81 11.39 11.74
C ASN A 126 -7.49 10.42 12.89
N HIS A 127 -7.82 9.15 12.73
CA HIS A 127 -7.47 8.11 13.72
C HIS A 127 -5.96 7.84 13.73
N LEU A 128 -5.31 7.80 12.58
CA LEU A 128 -3.86 7.69 12.47
C LEU A 128 -3.16 8.91 13.07
N ASP A 129 -3.59 10.11 12.72
CA ASP A 129 -3.03 11.37 13.23
C ASP A 129 -3.04 11.42 14.77
N ARG A 130 -4.21 11.18 15.38
CA ARG A 130 -4.35 11.12 16.84
C ARG A 130 -3.50 10.01 17.46
N ALA A 131 -3.41 8.85 16.81
CA ALA A 131 -2.63 7.73 17.32
C ALA A 131 -1.13 8.03 17.26
N VAL A 132 -0.61 8.63 16.18
CA VAL A 132 0.78 9.09 16.08
C VAL A 132 1.10 10.07 17.20
N SER A 133 0.27 11.08 17.39
CA SER A 133 0.42 12.07 18.48
C SER A 133 0.39 11.41 19.85
N SER A 134 -0.62 10.57 20.13
CA SER A 134 -0.78 9.94 21.46
C SER A 134 0.33 8.96 21.83
N LEU A 135 1.04 8.42 20.86
CA LEU A 135 2.17 7.50 21.04
C LEU A 135 3.53 8.22 20.99
N GLY A 136 3.56 9.54 20.78
CA GLY A 136 4.79 10.32 20.67
C GLY A 136 5.69 9.90 19.51
N ARG A 137 5.11 9.41 18.41
CA ARG A 137 5.85 8.94 17.24
C ARG A 137 6.25 10.09 16.32
N HIS A 138 7.29 9.86 15.51
CA HIS A 138 7.56 10.72 14.35
C HIS A 138 6.38 10.71 13.36
N PRO A 139 6.18 11.78 12.59
CA PRO A 139 5.14 11.84 11.58
C PRO A 139 5.16 10.64 10.63
N LEU A 140 3.98 10.06 10.39
CA LEU A 140 3.81 8.85 9.59
C LEU A 140 3.49 9.19 8.14
N LYS A 141 4.22 8.60 7.20
CA LYS A 141 3.88 8.72 5.77
C LYS A 141 2.58 8.00 5.45
N VAL A 142 1.72 8.66 4.66
CA VAL A 142 0.45 8.09 4.22
C VAL A 142 0.20 8.34 2.74
N LEU A 143 -0.46 7.38 2.09
CA LEU A 143 -0.99 7.51 0.74
C LEU A 143 -2.51 7.43 0.79
N VAL A 144 -3.18 8.29 0.02
CA VAL A 144 -4.63 8.24 -0.16
C VAL A 144 -4.96 7.18 -1.20
N GLN A 145 -5.88 6.28 -0.86
CA GLN A 145 -6.34 5.24 -1.77
C GLN A 145 -7.45 5.76 -2.68
N VAL A 146 -7.29 5.56 -3.99
CA VAL A 146 -8.23 5.99 -5.04
C VAL A 146 -8.88 4.77 -5.68
N ASN A 147 -10.20 4.81 -5.84
CA ASN A 147 -10.95 3.84 -6.63
C ASN A 147 -10.78 4.14 -8.13
N THR A 148 -9.93 3.40 -8.80
CA THR A 148 -9.67 3.56 -10.24
C THR A 148 -10.41 2.54 -11.10
N SER A 149 -11.27 1.68 -10.51
CA SER A 149 -11.96 0.62 -11.25
C SER A 149 -13.06 1.12 -12.19
N GLY A 150 -13.53 2.36 -12.00
CA GLY A 150 -14.62 2.94 -12.79
C GLY A 150 -16.00 2.32 -12.53
N GLU A 151 -16.09 1.33 -11.66
CA GLU A 151 -17.37 0.75 -11.28
C GLU A 151 -18.11 1.69 -10.32
N ALA A 152 -19.15 2.33 -10.81
CA ALA A 152 -20.03 3.17 -10.00
C ALA A 152 -20.64 2.37 -8.84
N LEU A 153 -20.85 3.02 -7.71
CA LEU A 153 -21.51 2.48 -6.51
C LEU A 153 -22.91 1.89 -6.77
N ALA A 154 -23.51 2.16 -7.94
CA ALA A 154 -24.85 1.76 -8.32
C ALA A 154 -25.06 0.23 -8.42
N ASN A 155 -24.05 -0.55 -8.71
CA ASN A 155 -24.18 -2.02 -8.85
C ASN A 155 -23.95 -2.79 -7.53
N SER A 156 -23.62 -2.11 -6.45
CA SER A 156 -23.31 -2.72 -5.15
C SER A 156 -24.56 -3.18 -4.37
N LEU A 157 -25.77 -2.84 -4.80
CA LEU A 157 -27.00 -3.19 -4.05
C LEU A 157 -27.42 -4.66 -4.22
N PHE A 158 -26.93 -5.36 -5.25
CA PHE A 158 -27.36 -6.73 -5.58
C PHE A 158 -26.34 -7.83 -5.27
N LEU A 159 -25.09 -7.51 -4.99
CA LEU A 159 -24.07 -8.49 -4.63
C LEU A 159 -23.48 -8.12 -3.26
N LYS A 160 -23.89 -8.85 -2.23
CA LYS A 160 -23.20 -8.93 -0.93
C LYS A 160 -21.82 -9.61 -1.13
N ILE A 161 -20.91 -9.00 -1.86
CA ILE A 161 -19.54 -9.42 -1.93
C ILE A 161 -18.77 -8.45 -1.05
N ASP A 162 -18.21 -8.94 0.04
CA ASP A 162 -17.32 -8.25 0.99
C ASP A 162 -16.00 -7.74 0.39
N ALA A 163 -15.88 -7.65 -0.91
CA ALA A 163 -14.87 -6.85 -1.58
C ALA A 163 -15.35 -5.39 -1.56
N ALA A 164 -15.33 -4.78 -0.38
CA ALA A 164 -15.60 -3.37 -0.23
C ALA A 164 -14.69 -2.63 -1.22
N LYS A 165 -15.29 -1.91 -2.17
CA LYS A 165 -14.60 -0.98 -3.05
C LYS A 165 -13.86 0.00 -2.15
N SER A 166 -12.57 -0.26 -1.92
CA SER A 166 -11.72 0.56 -1.07
C SER A 166 -11.20 1.73 -1.89
N GLY A 167 -11.18 2.90 -1.30
CA GLY A 167 -10.67 4.10 -1.93
C GLY A 167 -11.75 5.14 -2.22
N VAL A 168 -11.30 6.38 -2.31
CA VAL A 168 -12.17 7.52 -2.69
C VAL A 168 -12.34 7.57 -4.20
N GLU A 169 -13.47 8.11 -4.66
CA GLU A 169 -13.67 8.38 -6.08
C GLU A 169 -12.65 9.43 -6.57
N PRO A 170 -12.19 9.34 -7.83
CA PRO A 170 -11.27 10.33 -8.41
C PRO A 170 -11.70 11.78 -8.21
N SER A 171 -13.01 12.06 -8.32
CA SER A 171 -13.58 13.40 -8.11
C SER A 171 -13.43 13.96 -6.69
N SER A 172 -13.21 13.10 -5.70
CA SER A 172 -13.10 13.47 -4.29
C SER A 172 -11.66 13.41 -3.75
N VAL A 173 -10.70 13.00 -4.59
CA VAL A 173 -9.32 12.78 -4.15
C VAL A 173 -8.64 14.07 -3.69
N VAL A 174 -8.88 15.19 -4.38
CA VAL A 174 -8.27 16.50 -4.04
C VAL A 174 -8.73 16.97 -2.66
N GLU A 175 -10.00 16.77 -2.35
CA GLU A 175 -10.58 17.19 -1.07
C GLU A 175 -10.01 16.37 0.09
N LEU A 176 -9.94 15.04 -0.04
CA LEU A 176 -9.32 14.20 0.99
C LEU A 176 -7.83 14.48 1.13
N ALA A 177 -7.11 14.66 0.03
CA ALA A 177 -5.69 15.03 0.04
C ALA A 177 -5.46 16.36 0.79
N ARG A 178 -6.31 17.35 0.54
CA ARG A 178 -6.28 18.65 1.25
C ARG A 178 -6.54 18.46 2.73
N HIS A 179 -7.55 17.66 3.11
CA HIS A 179 -7.84 17.35 4.50
C HIS A 179 -6.63 16.75 5.21
N VAL A 180 -6.02 15.71 4.64
CA VAL A 180 -4.84 15.05 5.21
C VAL A 180 -3.69 16.03 5.36
N ASN A 181 -3.42 16.84 4.33
CA ASN A 181 -2.29 17.77 4.32
C ASN A 181 -2.46 18.95 5.32
N MET A 182 -3.69 19.43 5.54
CA MET A 182 -3.95 20.63 6.33
C MET A 182 -4.40 20.33 7.77
N HIS A 183 -5.05 19.18 8.01
CA HIS A 183 -5.70 18.88 9.28
C HIS A 183 -5.12 17.67 10.03
N CYS A 184 -4.11 17.01 9.46
CA CYS A 184 -3.44 15.86 10.08
C CYS A 184 -1.94 16.15 10.25
N PRO A 185 -1.54 17.03 11.21
CA PRO A 185 -0.16 17.51 11.34
C PRO A 185 0.86 16.42 11.72
N ASN A 186 0.40 15.28 12.24
CA ASN A 186 1.26 14.14 12.56
C ASN A 186 1.38 13.13 11.41
N LEU A 187 0.78 13.44 10.25
CA LEU A 187 0.91 12.65 9.03
C LEU A 187 1.70 13.41 7.97
N VAL A 188 2.46 12.66 7.17
CA VAL A 188 3.13 13.18 5.97
C VAL A 188 2.37 12.66 4.75
N PHE A 189 1.56 13.53 4.13
CA PHE A 189 0.87 13.18 2.91
C PHE A 189 1.89 13.03 1.78
N SER A 190 2.14 11.78 1.37
CA SER A 190 3.22 11.43 0.46
C SER A 190 2.76 11.09 -0.96
N GLY A 191 1.47 10.79 -1.16
CA GLY A 191 1.01 10.41 -2.48
C GLY A 191 -0.33 9.66 -2.53
N LEU A 192 -0.52 8.92 -3.63
CA LEU A 192 -1.75 8.17 -3.90
C LEU A 192 -1.46 6.68 -4.10
N MET A 193 -2.49 5.86 -3.89
CA MET A 193 -2.44 4.41 -4.09
C MET A 193 -3.71 3.91 -4.79
N THR A 194 -3.56 2.87 -5.61
CA THR A 194 -4.70 2.07 -6.08
C THR A 194 -4.37 0.58 -6.07
N ILE A 195 -5.38 -0.26 -5.89
CA ILE A 195 -5.29 -1.72 -6.06
C ILE A 195 -5.76 -2.20 -7.44
N GLY A 196 -6.26 -1.28 -8.28
CA GLY A 196 -6.81 -1.62 -9.59
C GLY A 196 -8.22 -2.22 -9.51
N MET A 197 -8.47 -3.25 -10.32
CA MET A 197 -9.77 -3.94 -10.37
C MET A 197 -9.97 -4.89 -9.17
N PRO A 198 -11.23 -5.24 -8.82
CA PRO A 198 -11.53 -6.14 -7.70
C PRO A 198 -10.94 -7.55 -7.84
N ASP A 199 -10.71 -8.02 -9.04
CA ASP A 199 -10.06 -9.30 -9.34
C ASP A 199 -8.52 -9.25 -9.30
N TYR A 200 -7.96 -8.10 -8.85
CA TYR A 200 -6.53 -7.80 -8.81
C TYR A 200 -5.85 -7.75 -10.17
N THR A 201 -6.61 -7.61 -11.24
CA THR A 201 -6.08 -7.18 -12.54
C THR A 201 -6.08 -5.66 -12.60
N SER A 202 -5.12 -5.08 -13.32
CA SER A 202 -5.12 -3.65 -13.59
C SER A 202 -5.02 -3.45 -15.09
N THR A 203 -5.79 -2.49 -15.57
CA THR A 203 -5.67 -2.03 -16.95
C THR A 203 -4.80 -0.78 -17.00
N PRO A 204 -4.23 -0.42 -18.15
CA PRO A 204 -3.55 0.85 -18.32
C PRO A 204 -4.42 2.05 -17.91
N GLU A 205 -5.73 1.93 -18.03
CA GLU A 205 -6.70 2.95 -17.61
C GLU A 205 -6.67 3.22 -16.10
N ASN A 206 -6.56 2.16 -15.28
CA ASN A 206 -6.46 2.31 -13.83
C ASN A 206 -5.22 3.11 -13.43
N PHE A 207 -4.08 2.81 -14.07
CA PHE A 207 -2.82 3.53 -13.81
C PHE A 207 -2.88 4.97 -14.32
N ARG A 208 -3.48 5.20 -15.49
CA ARG A 208 -3.68 6.54 -16.04
C ARG A 208 -4.57 7.40 -15.16
N THR A 209 -5.68 6.82 -14.66
CA THR A 209 -6.57 7.50 -13.72
C THR A 209 -5.82 7.96 -12.47
N LEU A 210 -5.00 7.08 -11.87
CA LEU A 210 -4.21 7.45 -10.70
C LEU A 210 -3.18 8.55 -10.99
N THR A 211 -2.54 8.48 -12.16
CA THR A 211 -1.58 9.50 -12.61
C THR A 211 -2.25 10.86 -12.83
N ASN A 212 -3.45 10.87 -13.39
CA ASN A 212 -4.24 12.10 -13.55
C ASN A 212 -4.63 12.69 -12.19
N CYS A 213 -5.10 11.85 -11.25
CA CYS A 213 -5.39 12.28 -9.88
C CYS A 213 -4.15 12.90 -9.20
N ARG A 214 -2.93 12.34 -9.42
CA ARG A 214 -1.70 12.95 -8.93
C ARG A 214 -1.52 14.38 -9.46
N ALA A 215 -1.66 14.57 -10.77
CA ALA A 215 -1.49 15.90 -11.38
C ALA A 215 -2.49 16.90 -10.79
N GLU A 216 -3.75 16.50 -10.62
CA GLU A 216 -4.79 17.35 -10.03
C GLU A 216 -4.49 17.71 -8.57
N VAL A 217 -4.11 16.72 -7.75
CA VAL A 217 -3.75 16.93 -6.34
C VAL A 217 -2.52 17.83 -6.21
N CYS A 218 -1.46 17.55 -6.98
CA CYS A 218 -0.22 18.36 -6.95
C CYS A 218 -0.51 19.81 -7.34
N LYS A 219 -1.30 20.03 -8.39
CA LYS A 219 -1.74 21.38 -8.79
C LYS A 219 -2.55 22.07 -7.70
N ALA A 220 -3.49 21.37 -7.09
CA ALA A 220 -4.38 21.93 -6.06
C ALA A 220 -3.69 22.27 -4.74
N LEU A 221 -2.60 21.55 -4.41
CA LEU A 221 -1.83 21.72 -3.16
C LEU A 221 -0.50 22.45 -3.37
N GLY A 222 -0.13 22.82 -4.59
CA GLY A 222 1.17 23.43 -4.89
C GLY A 222 2.35 22.49 -4.66
N MET A 223 2.15 21.18 -4.81
CA MET A 223 3.17 20.14 -4.57
C MET A 223 3.87 19.77 -5.87
N SER A 224 5.15 19.38 -5.78
CA SER A 224 5.88 18.86 -6.94
C SER A 224 5.49 17.41 -7.22
N GLU A 225 5.07 17.10 -8.45
CA GLU A 225 4.82 15.71 -8.87
C GLU A 225 6.07 14.82 -8.75
N TYR A 226 7.25 15.40 -8.83
CA TYR A 226 8.51 14.67 -8.68
C TYR A 226 8.68 14.06 -7.29
N GLN A 227 8.18 14.73 -6.24
CA GLN A 227 8.26 14.26 -4.85
C GLN A 227 7.06 13.40 -4.44
N PHE A 228 6.06 13.29 -5.31
CA PHE A 228 4.79 12.65 -5.01
C PHE A 228 4.82 11.17 -5.38
N GLU A 229 4.53 10.31 -4.41
CA GLU A 229 4.59 8.86 -4.58
C GLU A 229 3.31 8.30 -5.21
N LEU A 230 3.46 7.32 -6.10
CA LEU A 230 2.37 6.51 -6.64
C LEU A 230 2.59 5.05 -6.28
N SER A 231 1.67 4.49 -5.49
CA SER A 231 1.67 3.06 -5.17
C SER A 231 0.65 2.35 -6.06
N MET A 232 1.13 1.74 -7.13
CA MET A 232 0.34 0.95 -8.06
C MET A 232 1.20 -0.13 -8.70
N GLY A 233 0.57 -1.23 -9.15
CA GLY A 233 1.25 -2.40 -9.68
C GLY A 233 1.50 -3.48 -8.63
N MET A 234 1.20 -4.71 -9.03
CA MET A 234 1.33 -5.93 -8.24
C MET A 234 2.09 -7.00 -9.03
N SER A 235 2.10 -8.24 -8.57
CA SER A 235 2.87 -9.35 -9.15
C SER A 235 2.66 -9.57 -10.67
N GLY A 236 1.48 -9.26 -11.19
CA GLY A 236 1.15 -9.49 -12.61
C GLY A 236 1.39 -8.29 -13.53
N ASP A 237 1.52 -7.08 -13.00
CA ASP A 237 1.45 -5.85 -13.77
C ASP A 237 2.45 -4.75 -13.34
N PHE A 238 3.37 -5.07 -12.41
CA PHE A 238 4.26 -4.07 -11.81
C PHE A 238 5.18 -3.39 -12.83
N GLU A 239 5.62 -4.09 -13.89
CA GLU A 239 6.48 -3.50 -14.93
C GLU A 239 5.73 -2.41 -15.69
N GLN A 240 4.50 -2.70 -16.13
CA GLN A 240 3.64 -1.72 -16.79
C GLN A 240 3.31 -0.55 -15.86
N ALA A 241 3.02 -0.82 -14.58
CA ALA A 241 2.80 0.22 -13.60
C ALA A 241 4.02 1.16 -13.45
N ILE A 242 5.24 0.59 -13.46
CA ILE A 242 6.48 1.38 -13.42
C ILE A 242 6.60 2.24 -14.68
N GLU A 243 6.39 1.68 -15.85
CA GLU A 243 6.41 2.42 -17.12
C GLU A 243 5.38 3.57 -17.14
N MET A 244 4.28 3.42 -16.40
CA MET A 244 3.23 4.44 -16.26
C MET A 244 3.38 5.34 -15.02
N GLY A 245 4.53 5.30 -14.33
CA GLY A 245 4.85 6.28 -13.29
C GLY A 245 4.83 5.78 -11.86
N SER A 246 4.58 4.48 -11.60
CA SER A 246 4.64 3.93 -10.24
C SER A 246 5.99 4.19 -9.58
N THR A 247 5.95 4.56 -8.29
CA THR A 247 7.14 4.69 -7.43
C THR A 247 7.19 3.60 -6.37
N ASN A 248 6.07 2.90 -6.13
CA ASN A 248 5.97 1.80 -5.18
C ASN A 248 5.19 0.65 -5.82
N VAL A 249 5.87 -0.47 -6.09
CA VAL A 249 5.21 -1.70 -6.56
C VAL A 249 5.10 -2.71 -5.42
N ARG A 250 3.94 -3.38 -5.31
CA ARG A 250 3.62 -4.29 -4.21
C ARG A 250 3.64 -5.73 -4.70
N VAL A 251 4.77 -6.40 -4.56
CA VAL A 251 4.99 -7.73 -5.14
C VAL A 251 4.99 -8.80 -4.05
N GLY A 252 4.04 -9.71 -4.11
CA GLY A 252 3.88 -10.81 -3.14
C GLY A 252 4.15 -12.18 -3.76
N SER A 253 3.20 -12.70 -4.53
CA SER A 253 3.25 -14.08 -5.05
C SER A 253 4.46 -14.38 -5.95
N THR A 254 4.97 -13.40 -6.68
CA THR A 254 6.18 -13.55 -7.50
C THR A 254 7.44 -13.73 -6.63
N ILE A 255 7.48 -13.17 -5.42
CA ILE A 255 8.62 -13.30 -4.50
C ILE A 255 8.45 -14.51 -3.59
N PHE A 256 7.30 -14.63 -2.93
CA PHE A 256 7.06 -15.57 -1.84
C PHE A 256 6.28 -16.83 -2.25
N GLY A 257 5.90 -16.96 -3.53
CA GLY A 257 5.02 -18.03 -4.00
C GLY A 257 3.53 -17.81 -3.66
N PRO A 258 2.67 -18.79 -4.02
CA PRO A 258 1.23 -18.73 -3.80
C PRO A 258 0.89 -18.57 -2.31
N ARG A 259 -0.34 -18.11 -2.01
CA ARG A 259 -0.81 -17.94 -0.64
C ARG A 259 -1.11 -19.29 0.01
N ASP A 260 -0.63 -19.49 1.21
CA ASP A 260 -0.96 -20.64 2.04
C ASP A 260 -2.20 -20.27 2.89
N TYR A 261 -3.39 -20.60 2.40
CA TYR A 261 -4.58 -20.52 3.24
C TYR A 261 -4.66 -21.77 4.14
N PRO A 262 -4.88 -21.63 5.45
CA PRO A 262 -5.15 -22.79 6.29
C PRO A 262 -6.37 -23.50 5.71
N LYS A 263 -6.23 -24.81 5.42
CA LYS A 263 -7.37 -25.64 5.02
C LYS A 263 -8.42 -25.50 6.12
N LYS A 264 -9.64 -25.05 5.78
CA LYS A 264 -10.77 -25.13 6.72
C LYS A 264 -10.85 -26.59 7.11
N SER A 265 -10.60 -26.88 8.40
CA SER A 265 -10.96 -28.16 8.99
C SER A 265 -12.47 -28.31 8.84
N THR A 266 -12.87 -29.21 7.96
CA THR A 266 -14.26 -29.69 7.83
C THR A 266 -14.68 -30.39 9.11
#